data_c5b2cc231ede40e03d28bc1eb2eb1fa0
#
_entry.id   c5b2cc231ede40e03d28bc1eb2eb1fa0
#
_cell.length_a   1.000
_cell.length_b   1.000
_cell.length_c   1.000
_cell.angle_alpha   90.00
_cell.angle_beta   90.00
_cell.angle_gamma   90.00
#
_symmetry.space_group_name_H-M   'P 1'
#
loop_
_entity.id
_entity.type
_entity.pdbx_description
1 polymer ?
#
loop_
_entity_poly.entity_id
_entity_poly.type
_entity_poly.pdbx_seq_one_letter_code
_entity_poly.pdbx_strand_id
1 'polypeptide(L)'
;GSSSLALTEGGSYRLAHSTFANYWSSAIRTLPAVLISNLNEVSQGSSANAANTALIQADFENCIIEGNQNIEFLLEKEEGSDFNFNFSHGLLRFDDPGGIFAGDPLYDFDNEDLYQNNIFNGTPDFLDIDLGDYHIGENSQAILLGDPAIAEEFPFDLDGIDRRNTPDSGTYQ
;
A
#
# COMPACT_ATOMS: atom_id res chain seq x y z
N GLY A 1 3.90 13.86 -11.35
CA GLY A 1 4.22 13.30 -10.05
C GLY A 1 4.36 11.79 -10.16
N SER A 2 5.17 11.22 -9.29
CA SER A 2 5.44 9.79 -9.23
C SER A 2 4.73 9.15 -8.03
N SER A 3 4.65 7.85 -8.01
CA SER A 3 4.24 7.08 -6.83
C SER A 3 5.30 7.19 -5.71
N SER A 4 4.88 6.97 -4.46
CA SER A 4 5.80 6.80 -3.33
C SER A 4 6.52 5.45 -3.43
N LEU A 5 5.81 4.43 -3.93
CA LEU A 5 6.34 3.10 -4.24
C LEU A 5 5.79 2.63 -5.59
N ALA A 6 6.64 2.07 -6.43
CA ALA A 6 6.23 1.39 -7.65
C ALA A 6 6.97 0.05 -7.79
N LEU A 7 6.22 -1.04 -7.79
CA LEU A 7 6.68 -2.40 -8.03
C LEU A 7 6.19 -2.80 -9.43
N THR A 8 7.03 -2.70 -10.46
CA THR A 8 6.56 -2.70 -11.86
C THR A 8 7.04 -3.88 -12.72
N GLU A 9 7.81 -4.79 -12.20
CA GLU A 9 8.36 -5.91 -12.99
C GLU A 9 8.19 -7.26 -12.29
N GLY A 10 7.10 -7.43 -11.53
CA GLY A 10 6.90 -8.61 -10.72
C GLY A 10 7.90 -8.71 -9.56
N GLY A 11 8.20 -9.92 -9.10
CA GLY A 11 9.17 -10.14 -8.02
C GLY A 11 8.55 -10.66 -6.73
N SER A 12 9.28 -10.51 -5.61
CA SER A 12 8.82 -10.92 -4.28
C SER A 12 9.18 -9.82 -3.27
N TYR A 13 8.19 -9.31 -2.58
CA TYR A 13 8.30 -8.15 -1.69
C TYR A 13 7.55 -8.40 -0.39
N ARG A 14 8.08 -7.89 0.70
CA ARG A 14 7.42 -7.81 2.00
C ARG A 14 7.67 -6.44 2.60
N LEU A 15 6.61 -5.74 2.90
CA LEU A 15 6.63 -4.39 3.45
C LEU A 15 5.84 -4.40 4.76
N ALA A 16 6.53 -4.13 5.86
CA ALA A 16 5.94 -4.16 7.18
C ALA A 16 6.08 -2.79 7.85
N HIS A 17 5.06 -2.37 8.60
CA HIS A 17 5.05 -1.14 9.37
C HIS A 17 5.54 0.08 8.57
N SER A 18 5.02 0.25 7.35
CA SER A 18 5.46 1.30 6.43
C SER A 18 4.35 2.29 6.13
N THR A 19 4.69 3.56 6.01
CA THR A 19 3.76 4.63 5.60
C THR A 19 4.11 5.10 4.20
N PHE A 20 3.20 4.90 3.25
CA PHE A 20 3.27 5.39 1.88
C PHE A 20 2.33 6.59 1.74
N ALA A 21 2.83 7.75 2.10
CA ALA A 21 2.08 8.99 2.01
C ALA A 21 2.43 9.75 0.74
N ASN A 22 1.42 10.22 -0.01
CA ASN A 22 1.65 11.01 -1.21
C ASN A 22 0.70 12.21 -1.29
N TYR A 23 1.09 13.29 -0.62
CA TYR A 23 0.38 14.57 -0.59
C TYR A 23 0.98 15.60 -1.56
N TRP A 24 1.69 15.15 -2.60
CA TRP A 24 2.25 16.03 -3.61
C TRP A 24 1.17 16.90 -4.26
N SER A 25 1.32 18.21 -4.16
CA SER A 25 0.35 19.21 -4.63
C SER A 25 0.94 20.23 -5.62
N SER A 26 2.27 20.21 -5.88
CA SER A 26 2.94 21.18 -6.74
C SER A 26 2.66 20.99 -8.24
N ALA A 27 2.07 19.86 -8.63
CA ALA A 27 1.62 19.56 -10.00
C ALA A 27 0.48 18.54 -9.97
N ILE A 28 -0.18 18.34 -11.12
CA ILE A 28 -1.19 17.28 -11.25
C ILE A 28 -0.49 15.92 -11.09
N ARG A 29 -0.95 15.16 -10.12
CA ARG A 29 -0.53 13.79 -9.88
C ARG A 29 -1.52 12.84 -10.56
N THR A 30 -1.02 11.89 -11.33
CA THR A 30 -1.83 10.90 -12.05
C THR A 30 -1.62 9.47 -11.56
N LEU A 31 -0.56 9.24 -10.76
CA LEU A 31 -0.25 7.94 -10.20
C LEU A 31 -0.59 7.89 -8.70
N PRO A 32 -1.02 6.73 -8.20
CA PRO A 32 -1.31 6.53 -6.78
C PRO A 32 -0.04 6.58 -5.92
N ALA A 33 -0.19 6.56 -4.60
CA ALA A 33 0.93 6.41 -3.69
C ALA A 33 1.66 5.08 -3.91
N VAL A 34 0.92 3.98 -4.11
CA VAL A 34 1.48 2.65 -4.36
C VAL A 34 0.97 2.12 -5.71
N LEU A 35 1.88 1.73 -6.58
CA LEU A 35 1.60 1.01 -7.83
C LEU A 35 2.23 -0.39 -7.76
N ILE A 36 1.44 -1.41 -7.97
CA ILE A 36 1.89 -2.79 -8.10
C ILE A 36 1.48 -3.28 -9.49
N SER A 37 2.47 -3.56 -10.33
CA SER A 37 2.25 -3.95 -11.73
C SER A 37 3.19 -5.07 -12.11
N ASN A 38 2.69 -6.04 -12.85
CA ASN A 38 3.53 -7.01 -13.53
C ASN A 38 3.31 -6.99 -15.05
N LEU A 39 2.76 -5.89 -15.55
CA LEU A 39 2.63 -5.66 -16.98
C LEU A 39 4.00 -5.57 -17.64
N ASN A 40 4.15 -6.28 -18.77
CA ASN A 40 5.31 -6.12 -19.62
C ASN A 40 5.18 -4.82 -20.43
N GLU A 41 5.92 -3.79 -20.08
CA GLU A 41 6.18 -2.70 -21.01
C GLU A 41 7.08 -3.23 -22.15
N VAL A 42 6.48 -3.87 -23.16
CA VAL A 42 7.18 -4.14 -24.40
C VAL A 42 7.48 -2.80 -25.04
N SER A 43 8.66 -2.27 -24.79
CA SER A 43 9.19 -1.14 -25.54
C SER A 43 9.05 -1.48 -27.03
N GLN A 44 8.29 -0.68 -27.76
CA GLN A 44 8.05 -0.84 -29.19
C GLN A 44 9.39 -1.06 -29.91
N GLY A 45 9.60 -2.29 -30.37
CA GLY A 45 10.71 -2.62 -31.26
C GLY A 45 11.78 -3.56 -30.76
N SER A 46 11.75 -4.06 -29.54
CA SER A 46 12.63 -5.15 -29.12
C SER A 46 11.85 -6.46 -29.00
N SER A 47 12.27 -7.48 -29.76
CA SER A 47 11.93 -8.88 -29.50
C SER A 47 12.72 -9.39 -28.28
N ALA A 48 12.62 -8.69 -27.17
CA ALA A 48 13.00 -9.24 -25.89
C ALA A 48 11.99 -10.32 -25.54
N ASN A 49 12.45 -11.54 -25.29
CA ASN A 49 11.63 -12.58 -24.67
C ASN A 49 10.88 -11.93 -23.52
N ALA A 50 9.55 -12.07 -23.47
CA ALA A 50 8.76 -11.67 -22.32
C ALA A 50 9.41 -12.31 -21.10
N ALA A 51 10.17 -11.52 -20.34
CA ALA A 51 10.71 -11.98 -19.08
C ALA A 51 9.50 -12.36 -18.23
N ASN A 52 9.60 -13.47 -17.51
CA ASN A 52 8.54 -13.87 -16.60
C ASN A 52 8.40 -12.76 -15.54
N THR A 53 7.39 -11.93 -15.68
CA THR A 53 7.10 -10.81 -14.78
C THR A 53 6.17 -11.23 -13.65
N ALA A 54 6.16 -12.51 -13.29
CA ALA A 54 5.33 -12.99 -12.20
C ALA A 54 5.57 -12.20 -10.92
N LEU A 55 4.50 -11.68 -10.35
CA LEU A 55 4.49 -11.18 -8.99
C LEU A 55 4.32 -12.37 -8.06
N ILE A 56 5.45 -12.88 -7.56
CA ILE A 56 5.48 -14.08 -6.72
C ILE A 56 4.84 -13.80 -5.37
N GLN A 57 5.07 -12.58 -4.84
CA GLN A 57 4.56 -12.14 -3.55
C GLN A 57 4.68 -10.62 -3.41
N ALA A 58 3.66 -9.97 -2.87
CA ALA A 58 3.72 -8.59 -2.42
C ALA A 58 2.87 -8.43 -1.16
N ASP A 59 3.48 -8.61 0.01
CA ASP A 59 2.81 -8.50 1.30
C ASP A 59 2.99 -7.10 1.88
N PHE A 60 1.88 -6.47 2.22
CA PHE A 60 1.82 -5.19 2.91
C PHE A 60 1.19 -5.41 4.28
N GLU A 61 2.02 -5.44 5.31
CA GLU A 61 1.63 -5.77 6.68
C GLU A 61 1.74 -4.55 7.58
N ASN A 62 0.67 -4.21 8.30
CA ASN A 62 0.65 -3.04 9.20
C ASN A 62 1.05 -1.74 8.49
N CYS A 63 0.58 -1.53 7.26
CA CYS A 63 0.96 -0.39 6.44
C CYS A 63 -0.12 0.70 6.40
N ILE A 64 0.29 1.95 6.20
CA ILE A 64 -0.58 3.07 5.85
C ILE A 64 -0.31 3.44 4.39
N ILE A 65 -1.37 3.49 3.56
CA ILE A 65 -1.31 3.96 2.17
C ILE A 65 -2.32 5.09 2.03
N GLU A 66 -1.82 6.32 1.94
CA GLU A 66 -2.63 7.53 1.98
C GLU A 66 -2.11 8.63 1.06
N GLY A 67 -2.97 9.62 0.78
CA GLY A 67 -2.62 10.78 -0.01
C GLY A 67 -3.81 11.63 -0.39
N ASN A 68 -3.61 12.50 -1.37
CA ASN A 68 -4.62 13.47 -1.79
C ASN A 68 -5.46 13.02 -3.00
N GLN A 69 -5.31 11.78 -3.46
CA GLN A 69 -6.19 11.19 -4.46
C GLN A 69 -7.24 10.27 -3.82
N ASN A 70 -8.31 9.99 -4.54
CA ASN A 70 -9.35 9.07 -4.07
C ASN A 70 -8.81 7.63 -4.00
N ILE A 71 -7.93 7.26 -4.93
CA ILE A 71 -7.34 5.93 -5.03
C ILE A 71 -5.83 6.08 -4.88
N GLU A 72 -5.26 5.50 -3.82
CA GLU A 72 -3.85 5.61 -3.51
C GLU A 72 -3.07 4.30 -3.65
N PHE A 73 -3.73 3.21 -4.05
CA PHE A 73 -3.04 2.03 -4.56
C PHE A 73 -3.71 1.51 -5.83
N LEU A 74 -2.89 1.03 -6.77
CA LEU A 74 -3.33 0.49 -8.04
C LEU A 74 -2.63 -0.84 -8.32
N LEU A 75 -3.41 -1.81 -8.80
CA LEU A 75 -2.98 -3.17 -9.12
C LEU A 75 -3.17 -3.39 -10.62
N GLU A 76 -2.10 -3.75 -11.32
CA GLU A 76 -2.10 -3.99 -12.76
C GLU A 76 -1.53 -5.37 -13.05
N LYS A 77 -2.40 -6.30 -13.42
CA LYS A 77 -2.07 -7.70 -13.63
C LYS A 77 -1.94 -8.03 -15.10
N GLU A 78 -0.81 -8.65 -15.48
CA GLU A 78 -0.65 -9.31 -16.78
C GLU A 78 -1.47 -10.61 -16.85
N GLU A 79 -2.25 -10.77 -17.92
CA GLU A 79 -3.06 -11.96 -18.12
C GLU A 79 -2.19 -13.21 -18.27
N GLY A 80 -2.51 -14.27 -17.53
CA GLY A 80 -1.77 -15.54 -17.56
C GLY A 80 -0.48 -15.57 -16.77
N SER A 81 -0.16 -14.50 -16.04
CA SER A 81 0.97 -14.44 -15.11
C SER A 81 0.51 -14.49 -13.65
N ASP A 82 1.35 -15.04 -12.77
CA ASP A 82 1.08 -15.02 -11.34
C ASP A 82 1.09 -13.58 -10.83
N PHE A 83 0.12 -13.28 -9.94
CA PHE A 83 -0.03 -11.98 -9.31
C PHE A 83 -0.53 -12.16 -7.89
N ASN A 84 0.40 -12.46 -6.97
CA ASN A 84 0.09 -12.73 -5.59
C ASN A 84 0.41 -11.53 -4.72
N PHE A 85 -0.59 -11.06 -3.99
CA PHE A 85 -0.46 -9.96 -3.06
C PHE A 85 -1.37 -10.16 -1.85
N ASN A 86 -1.04 -9.50 -0.77
CA ASN A 86 -1.88 -9.41 0.42
C ASN A 86 -1.69 -8.05 1.11
N PHE A 87 -2.79 -7.47 1.56
CA PHE A 87 -2.79 -6.32 2.47
C PHE A 87 -3.40 -6.76 3.80
N SER A 88 -2.66 -6.61 4.88
CA SER A 88 -3.14 -6.99 6.21
C SER A 88 -2.90 -5.89 7.24
N HIS A 89 -3.94 -5.65 8.08
CA HIS A 89 -3.89 -4.69 9.17
C HIS A 89 -3.43 -3.29 8.71
N GLY A 90 -3.91 -2.87 7.54
CA GLY A 90 -3.55 -1.61 6.90
C GLY A 90 -4.64 -0.55 6.97
N LEU A 91 -4.23 0.72 6.96
CA LEU A 91 -5.10 1.86 6.69
C LEU A 91 -4.90 2.28 5.23
N LEU A 92 -5.91 2.06 4.39
CA LEU A 92 -5.78 2.11 2.94
C LEU A 92 -6.76 3.10 2.31
N ARG A 93 -6.25 4.01 1.48
CA ARG A 93 -7.07 4.96 0.73
C ARG A 93 -7.50 4.37 -0.60
N PHE A 94 -8.80 4.03 -0.72
CA PHE A 94 -9.41 3.58 -1.96
C PHE A 94 -10.89 3.98 -2.00
N ASP A 95 -11.18 5.10 -2.61
CA ASP A 95 -12.53 5.62 -2.83
C ASP A 95 -12.79 5.66 -4.35
N ASP A 96 -13.62 4.74 -4.84
CA ASP A 96 -13.98 4.62 -6.27
C ASP A 96 -15.42 5.09 -6.54
N PRO A 97 -15.69 6.42 -6.50
CA PRO A 97 -17.03 6.95 -6.69
C PRO A 97 -17.55 6.73 -8.13
N GLY A 98 -16.65 6.46 -9.07
CA GLY A 98 -16.99 6.16 -10.45
C GLY A 98 -17.32 4.69 -10.72
N GLY A 99 -17.02 3.80 -9.77
CA GLY A 99 -17.20 2.35 -9.92
C GLY A 99 -16.34 1.75 -11.01
N ILE A 100 -15.16 2.32 -11.26
CA ILE A 100 -14.24 1.89 -12.33
C ILE A 100 -13.75 0.46 -12.07
N PHE A 101 -13.56 0.11 -10.81
CA PHE A 101 -13.07 -1.20 -10.37
C PHE A 101 -14.18 -2.12 -9.85
N ALA A 102 -15.45 -1.73 -10.02
CA ALA A 102 -16.58 -2.52 -9.54
C ALA A 102 -16.64 -3.89 -10.22
N GLY A 103 -16.53 -4.96 -9.42
CA GLY A 103 -16.56 -6.35 -9.90
C GLY A 103 -15.21 -6.88 -10.39
N ASP A 104 -14.14 -6.11 -10.29
CA ASP A 104 -12.78 -6.60 -10.52
C ASP A 104 -12.33 -7.44 -9.30
N PRO A 105 -11.97 -8.73 -9.48
CA PRO A 105 -11.55 -9.60 -8.37
C PRO A 105 -10.30 -9.11 -7.62
N LEU A 106 -9.47 -8.26 -8.23
CA LEU A 106 -8.31 -7.67 -7.55
C LEU A 106 -8.71 -6.68 -6.46
N TYR A 107 -9.93 -6.13 -6.53
CA TYR A 107 -10.48 -5.15 -5.59
C TYR A 107 -11.71 -5.69 -4.84
N ASP A 108 -11.76 -7.02 -4.66
CA ASP A 108 -12.75 -7.66 -3.78
C ASP A 108 -12.27 -7.54 -2.32
N PHE A 109 -12.63 -6.44 -1.68
CA PHE A 109 -12.21 -6.12 -0.30
C PHE A 109 -12.84 -7.03 0.77
N ASP A 110 -13.84 -7.84 0.40
CA ASP A 110 -14.43 -8.86 1.26
C ASP A 110 -13.62 -10.18 1.21
N ASN A 111 -12.67 -10.30 0.29
CA ASN A 111 -11.78 -11.46 0.18
C ASN A 111 -10.64 -11.37 1.21
N GLU A 112 -10.78 -12.11 2.32
CA GLU A 112 -9.80 -12.14 3.43
C GLU A 112 -8.44 -12.73 3.03
N ASP A 113 -8.34 -13.47 1.92
CA ASP A 113 -7.05 -13.96 1.43
C ASP A 113 -6.21 -12.82 0.81
N LEU A 114 -6.86 -11.73 0.37
CA LEU A 114 -6.21 -10.58 -0.24
C LEU A 114 -6.16 -9.36 0.70
N TYR A 115 -7.21 -9.19 1.54
CA TYR A 115 -7.42 -8.00 2.36
C TYR A 115 -7.88 -8.38 3.76
N GLN A 116 -6.94 -8.54 4.69
CA GLN A 116 -7.22 -8.99 6.04
C GLN A 116 -7.18 -7.82 7.05
N ASN A 117 -8.26 -7.61 7.78
CA ASN A 117 -8.32 -6.62 8.87
C ASN A 117 -7.89 -5.19 8.46
N ASN A 118 -8.20 -4.77 7.23
CA ASN A 118 -7.88 -3.44 6.77
C ASN A 118 -9.00 -2.44 7.06
N ILE A 119 -8.65 -1.17 7.27
CA ILE A 119 -9.58 -0.05 7.29
C ILE A 119 -9.43 0.72 5.98
N PHE A 120 -10.51 0.80 5.20
CA PHE A 120 -10.54 1.57 3.96
C PHE A 120 -11.08 2.97 4.20
N ASN A 121 -10.43 3.97 3.61
CA ASN A 121 -10.82 5.37 3.67
C ASN A 121 -10.94 5.93 5.10
N GLY A 122 -10.20 5.36 6.04
CA GLY A 122 -10.11 5.85 7.39
C GLY A 122 -9.26 7.12 7.47
N THR A 123 -9.22 7.73 8.65
CA THR A 123 -8.44 8.94 8.90
C THR A 123 -7.08 8.58 9.49
N PRO A 124 -5.95 8.92 8.82
CA PRO A 124 -4.61 8.69 9.38
C PRO A 124 -4.27 9.69 10.48
N ASP A 125 -4.90 10.88 10.48
CA ASP A 125 -4.67 11.98 11.45
C ASP A 125 -3.18 12.33 11.59
N PHE A 126 -2.48 12.49 10.46
CA PHE A 126 -1.06 12.87 10.47
C PHE A 126 -0.85 14.27 11.09
N LEU A 127 0.19 14.44 11.90
CA LEU A 127 0.43 15.65 12.67
C LEU A 127 0.72 16.87 11.78
N ASP A 128 1.55 16.74 10.74
CA ASP A 128 1.84 17.86 9.83
C ASP A 128 2.32 17.35 8.45
N ILE A 129 1.40 17.19 7.52
CA ILE A 129 1.71 16.73 6.16
C ILE A 129 2.53 17.74 5.34
N ASP A 130 2.43 19.03 5.65
CA ASP A 130 3.14 20.10 4.95
C ASP A 130 4.63 20.11 5.31
N LEU A 131 4.96 19.69 6.53
CA LEU A 131 6.34 19.52 7.00
C LEU A 131 6.88 18.09 6.81
N GLY A 132 6.04 17.16 6.31
CA GLY A 132 6.41 15.75 6.15
C GLY A 132 6.43 14.99 7.46
N ASP A 133 5.69 15.48 8.47
CA ASP A 133 5.52 14.81 9.74
C ASP A 133 4.33 13.84 9.65
N TYR A 134 4.66 12.56 9.45
CA TYR A 134 3.69 11.47 9.30
C TYR A 134 3.47 10.67 10.60
N HIS A 135 3.80 11.24 11.76
CA HIS A 135 3.31 10.71 13.03
C HIS A 135 1.79 10.77 13.07
N ILE A 136 1.18 9.77 13.65
CA ILE A 136 -0.28 9.70 13.77
C ILE A 136 -0.74 10.41 15.05
N GLY A 137 -1.84 11.14 14.95
CA GLY A 137 -2.47 11.84 16.07
C GLY A 137 -3.46 10.96 16.81
N GLU A 138 -4.01 11.49 17.91
CA GLU A 138 -4.89 10.76 18.82
C GLU A 138 -6.20 10.26 18.19
N ASN A 139 -6.62 10.83 17.04
CA ASN A 139 -7.85 10.43 16.33
C ASN A 139 -7.57 9.49 15.16
N SER A 140 -6.35 9.01 15.01
CA SER A 140 -5.99 8.11 13.92
C SER A 140 -6.70 6.76 14.04
N GLN A 141 -7.24 6.29 12.92
CA GLN A 141 -7.79 4.94 12.84
C GLN A 141 -6.73 3.85 12.63
N ALA A 142 -5.44 4.24 12.50
CA ALA A 142 -4.31 3.33 12.49
C ALA A 142 -3.90 2.86 13.90
N ILE A 143 -4.40 3.53 14.95
CA ILE A 143 -4.10 3.18 16.35
C ILE A 143 -4.65 1.79 16.65
N LEU A 144 -3.80 0.90 17.19
CA LEU A 144 -4.10 -0.49 17.56
C LEU A 144 -4.59 -1.36 16.39
N LEU A 145 -4.38 -0.92 15.15
CA LEU A 145 -4.77 -1.68 13.96
C LEU A 145 -3.74 -2.76 13.61
N GLY A 146 -2.49 -2.59 14.01
CA GLY A 146 -1.40 -3.47 13.63
C GLY A 146 -1.52 -4.89 14.18
N ASP A 147 -1.02 -5.87 13.41
CA ASP A 147 -0.87 -7.25 13.86
C ASP A 147 0.28 -7.36 14.87
N PRO A 148 0.02 -7.85 16.10
CA PRO A 148 1.06 -8.07 17.09
C PRO A 148 2.16 -9.05 16.66
N ALA A 149 1.85 -10.03 15.80
CA ALA A 149 2.84 -10.98 15.32
C ALA A 149 3.91 -10.29 14.45
N ILE A 150 3.50 -9.33 13.64
CA ILE A 150 4.42 -8.51 12.82
C ILE A 150 5.21 -7.55 13.72
N ALA A 151 4.57 -6.99 14.75
CA ALA A 151 5.25 -6.12 15.71
C ALA A 151 6.33 -6.86 16.53
N GLU A 152 6.18 -8.15 16.79
CA GLU A 152 7.24 -8.95 17.42
C GLU A 152 8.48 -9.11 16.53
N GLU A 153 8.31 -9.18 15.20
CA GLU A 153 9.42 -9.22 14.26
C GLU A 153 10.13 -7.87 14.13
N PHE A 154 9.35 -6.77 14.17
CA PHE A 154 9.83 -5.40 14.02
C PHE A 154 9.45 -4.54 15.25
N PRO A 155 10.07 -4.79 16.40
CA PRO A 155 9.55 -4.34 17.69
C PRO A 155 9.66 -2.83 17.94
N PHE A 156 10.43 -2.10 17.15
CA PHE A 156 10.64 -0.67 17.35
C PHE A 156 10.22 0.11 16.09
N ASP A 157 9.62 1.26 16.33
CA ASP A 157 9.35 2.23 15.28
C ASP A 157 10.60 3.06 14.92
N LEU A 158 10.45 4.05 14.03
CA LEU A 158 11.60 4.89 13.62
C LEU A 158 12.11 5.79 14.75
N ASP A 159 11.31 6.09 15.75
CA ASP A 159 11.71 6.85 16.93
C ASP A 159 12.28 5.96 18.06
N GLY A 160 12.28 4.65 17.86
CA GLY A 160 12.73 3.67 18.83
C GLY A 160 11.69 3.35 19.90
N ILE A 161 10.42 3.66 19.67
CA ILE A 161 9.31 3.29 20.53
C ILE A 161 8.95 1.82 20.33
N ASP A 162 8.76 1.10 21.43
CA ASP A 162 8.38 -0.32 21.41
C ASP A 162 6.89 -0.50 21.10
N ARG A 163 6.59 -1.12 19.94
CA ARG A 163 5.22 -1.32 19.45
C ARG A 163 4.60 -2.69 19.76
N ARG A 164 5.32 -3.61 20.41
CA ARG A 164 4.89 -5.01 20.58
C ARG A 164 3.58 -5.19 21.31
N ASN A 165 3.28 -4.34 22.28
CA ASN A 165 2.08 -4.51 23.12
C ASN A 165 0.82 -3.88 22.50
N THR A 166 0.99 -2.84 21.72
CA THR A 166 -0.10 -2.02 21.17
C THR A 166 0.28 -1.52 19.79
N PRO A 167 0.48 -2.43 18.80
CA PRO A 167 1.00 -2.01 17.52
C PRO A 167 0.01 -1.14 16.75
N ASP A 168 0.47 0.01 16.31
CA ASP A 168 -0.21 0.82 15.34
C ASP A 168 0.21 0.40 13.92
N SER A 169 -0.62 0.70 12.93
CA SER A 169 -0.21 0.55 11.55
C SER A 169 0.59 1.77 11.10
N GLY A 170 1.56 1.53 10.20
CA GLY A 170 2.46 2.57 9.71
C GLY A 170 3.82 2.56 10.38
N THR A 171 4.59 3.60 10.08
CA THR A 171 6.00 3.74 10.45
C THR A 171 6.20 4.12 11.91
N TYR A 172 5.29 4.89 12.49
CA TYR A 172 5.36 5.41 13.86
C TYR A 172 4.31 4.76 14.76
N GLN A 173 4.66 4.71 16.06
CA GLN A 173 3.82 4.21 17.13
C GLN A 173 3.13 5.36 17.85
#